data_19a3418fe3cf553683968fc6a0854bff
#
_entry.id   19a3418fe3cf553683968fc6a0854bff
#
_cell.length_a   1.000
_cell.length_b   1.000
_cell.length_c   1.000
_cell.angle_alpha   90.00
_cell.angle_beta   90.00
_cell.angle_gamma   90.00
#
_symmetry.space_group_name_H-M   'P 1'
#
loop_
_entity.id
_entity.type
_entity.pdbx_description
1 polymer ?
#
loop_
_entity_poly.entity_id
_entity_poly.type
_entity_poly.pdbx_seq_one_letter_code
_entity_poly.pdbx_strand_id
1 'polypeptide(L)'
;NPSAMEWSGMEWSAAECVKDSVVSLSIDNDSVIKKKDVPLVVDSIGKSYSSDKGTVDFAYSFPVSGPHVLVDSIRAYLSSEMKGAADSFGEENSKTKPFPRLIDGKAMINYYAKIACENVKRSFDSVDYPDSKCPPELSMFVLKGNETSRYITYVSSFYLYSGGAHGMYSEYAVNFDKKTGVILRDILNPKDIKALQPILRSGLESFFRKFDVVDGEKDVEGRIKADMDNLFIENGIIPLPKSGVYLSPEGVVFIYRQYEIGAYAIGTPTFTVPYNKIEKFLSPEAQRLAGIK
;
A
#
# COMPACT_ATOMS: atom_id res chain seq x y z
N ASN A 1 -21.73 -11.39 16.22
CA ASN A 1 -20.32 -11.80 16.06
C ASN A 1 -20.01 -11.87 14.57
N PRO A 2 -19.35 -10.90 13.97
CA PRO A 2 -18.71 -11.10 12.68
C PRO A 2 -17.45 -11.90 12.95
N SER A 3 -17.45 -13.12 12.45
CA SER A 3 -16.31 -14.03 12.45
C SER A 3 -15.10 -13.33 11.82
N ALA A 4 -13.97 -13.43 12.51
CA ALA A 4 -12.67 -13.09 11.97
C ALA A 4 -12.55 -13.69 10.55
N MET A 5 -12.24 -12.84 9.59
CA MET A 5 -11.81 -13.28 8.28
C MET A 5 -10.50 -14.04 8.51
N GLU A 6 -10.57 -15.36 8.41
CA GLU A 6 -9.40 -16.22 8.48
C GLU A 6 -8.48 -15.91 7.30
N TRP A 7 -7.43 -15.17 7.57
CA TRP A 7 -6.25 -15.10 6.72
C TRP A 7 -5.35 -16.29 7.06
N SER A 8 -5.89 -17.51 6.91
CA SER A 8 -5.10 -18.72 6.96
C SER A 8 -4.68 -19.10 5.56
N GLY A 9 -3.38 -19.02 5.30
CA GLY A 9 -2.75 -19.82 4.26
C GLY A 9 -2.66 -19.20 2.88
N MET A 10 -1.85 -18.17 2.68
CA MET A 10 -1.02 -18.13 1.50
C MET A 10 0.28 -18.85 1.82
N GLU A 11 0.28 -20.17 1.61
CA GLU A 11 1.52 -20.92 1.47
C GLU A 11 2.22 -20.42 0.19
N TRP A 12 3.28 -19.68 0.37
CA TRP A 12 4.18 -19.34 -0.71
C TRP A 12 5.09 -20.54 -0.94
N SER A 13 4.73 -21.39 -1.92
CA SER A 13 5.64 -22.38 -2.43
C SER A 13 6.78 -21.66 -3.17
N ALA A 14 7.95 -21.70 -2.58
CA ALA A 14 9.19 -21.39 -3.27
C ALA A 14 9.45 -22.49 -4.30
N ALA A 15 9.82 -22.06 -5.50
CA ALA A 15 10.53 -22.81 -6.53
C ALA A 15 9.74 -23.06 -7.83
N GLU A 16 10.04 -22.22 -8.80
CA GLU A 16 10.37 -22.77 -10.12
C GLU A 16 11.63 -22.05 -10.65
N CYS A 17 12.70 -22.83 -10.71
CA CYS A 17 13.95 -22.48 -11.39
C CYS A 17 13.67 -22.24 -12.87
N VAL A 18 13.95 -21.05 -13.36
CA VAL A 18 14.05 -20.76 -14.79
C VAL A 18 15.51 -20.99 -15.21
N LYS A 19 15.66 -21.91 -16.15
CA LYS A 19 16.93 -22.31 -16.77
C LYS A 19 17.63 -21.17 -17.48
N ASP A 20 18.93 -21.10 -17.29
CA ASP A 20 19.88 -20.29 -18.05
C ASP A 20 19.74 -20.51 -19.55
N SER A 21 19.48 -19.43 -20.27
CA SER A 21 19.67 -19.37 -21.73
C SER A 21 20.81 -18.41 -22.03
N VAL A 22 21.95 -18.96 -22.36
CA VAL A 22 23.09 -18.23 -22.90
C VAL A 22 22.74 -17.78 -24.31
N VAL A 23 22.66 -16.47 -24.54
CA VAL A 23 22.53 -15.87 -25.85
C VAL A 23 23.89 -15.30 -26.28
N SER A 24 24.49 -15.89 -27.33
CA SER A 24 25.69 -15.39 -27.97
C SER A 24 25.42 -14.09 -28.72
N LEU A 25 26.27 -13.08 -28.47
CA LEU A 25 26.23 -11.77 -29.12
C LEU A 25 26.96 -11.83 -30.47
N SER A 26 26.25 -11.59 -31.57
CA SER A 26 26.84 -11.16 -32.82
C SER A 26 26.76 -9.63 -32.92
N ILE A 27 27.89 -9.00 -33.17
CA ILE A 27 28.04 -7.55 -33.32
C ILE A 27 27.80 -7.22 -34.78
N ASP A 28 26.68 -6.55 -35.08
CA ASP A 28 26.49 -5.83 -36.33
C ASP A 28 26.41 -4.33 -36.03
N ASN A 29 27.36 -3.60 -36.60
CA ASN A 29 27.43 -2.15 -36.56
C ASN A 29 26.38 -1.53 -37.49
N ASP A 30 25.80 -0.43 -37.04
CA ASP A 30 24.86 0.50 -37.67
C ASP A 30 23.38 0.21 -37.46
N SER A 31 22.93 0.55 -36.22
CA SER A 31 21.56 1.03 -36.00
C SER A 31 21.52 1.81 -34.70
N VAL A 32 20.85 2.97 -34.74
CA VAL A 32 20.49 3.81 -33.61
C VAL A 32 20.01 2.90 -32.48
N ILE A 33 20.85 2.74 -31.45
CA ILE A 33 20.54 1.94 -30.28
C ILE A 33 19.33 2.62 -29.62
N LYS A 34 18.11 2.16 -29.92
CA LYS A 34 16.97 2.35 -29.01
C LYS A 34 17.42 1.77 -27.68
N LYS A 35 17.63 2.63 -26.67
CA LYS A 35 17.91 2.17 -25.30
C LYS A 35 16.85 1.14 -24.97
N LYS A 36 17.21 -0.14 -24.99
CA LYS A 36 16.32 -1.22 -24.57
C LYS A 36 15.92 -0.90 -23.13
N ASP A 37 14.64 -0.74 -22.86
CA ASP A 37 14.15 -0.55 -21.50
C ASP A 37 14.66 -1.70 -20.64
N VAL A 38 15.57 -1.40 -19.71
CA VAL A 38 16.09 -2.40 -18.77
C VAL A 38 14.94 -2.74 -17.82
N PRO A 39 14.45 -3.99 -17.81
CA PRO A 39 13.34 -4.36 -16.96
C PRO A 39 13.74 -4.24 -15.48
N LEU A 40 12.79 -3.84 -14.63
CA LEU A 40 12.97 -3.92 -13.20
C LEU A 40 12.82 -5.38 -12.73
N VAL A 41 13.86 -5.91 -12.12
CA VAL A 41 13.86 -7.23 -11.47
C VAL A 41 13.79 -7.06 -9.98
N VAL A 42 12.89 -7.78 -9.32
CA VAL A 42 12.68 -7.71 -7.88
C VAL A 42 12.78 -9.09 -7.24
N ASP A 43 13.33 -9.14 -6.01
CA ASP A 43 13.31 -10.30 -5.13
C ASP A 43 12.22 -10.11 -4.06
N SER A 44 11.51 -11.17 -3.72
CA SER A 44 10.63 -11.19 -2.56
C SER A 44 11.45 -11.50 -1.32
N ILE A 45 11.50 -10.54 -0.39
CA ILE A 45 12.28 -10.66 0.86
C ILE A 45 11.35 -10.41 2.03
N GLY A 46 11.32 -11.34 2.98
CA GLY A 46 10.53 -11.23 4.21
C GLY A 46 11.32 -11.57 5.46
N LYS A 47 10.84 -11.09 6.60
CA LYS A 47 11.35 -11.40 7.92
C LYS A 47 10.22 -11.36 8.95
N SER A 48 10.06 -12.49 9.66
CA SER A 48 9.05 -12.65 10.71
C SER A 48 9.69 -12.98 12.05
N TYR A 49 9.11 -12.45 13.11
CA TYR A 49 9.37 -12.82 14.49
C TYR A 49 8.04 -13.11 15.20
N SER A 50 7.98 -14.23 15.91
CA SER A 50 6.81 -14.58 16.71
C SER A 50 7.27 -15.08 18.09
N SER A 51 6.58 -14.60 19.14
CA SER A 51 6.79 -15.00 20.53
C SER A 51 5.49 -14.83 21.32
N ASP A 52 5.48 -15.29 22.58
CA ASP A 52 4.41 -15.02 23.56
C ASP A 52 4.21 -13.51 23.85
N LYS A 53 5.16 -12.67 23.47
CA LYS A 53 5.13 -11.21 23.68
C LYS A 53 4.76 -10.40 22.44
N GLY A 54 4.50 -11.05 21.31
CA GLY A 54 4.04 -10.40 20.11
C GLY A 54 4.63 -10.93 18.82
N THR A 55 4.12 -10.40 17.72
CA THR A 55 4.46 -10.81 16.36
C THR A 55 4.86 -9.60 15.52
N VAL A 56 5.91 -9.77 14.70
CA VAL A 56 6.32 -8.81 13.67
C VAL A 56 6.47 -9.56 12.37
N ASP A 57 5.86 -9.06 11.30
CA ASP A 57 5.91 -9.66 9.98
C ASP A 57 6.16 -8.58 8.91
N PHE A 58 7.36 -8.57 8.34
CA PHE A 58 7.80 -7.61 7.34
C PHE A 58 8.13 -8.31 6.04
N ALA A 59 7.67 -7.77 4.91
CA ALA A 59 8.05 -8.24 3.59
C ALA A 59 8.03 -7.11 2.55
N TYR A 60 8.85 -7.26 1.52
CA TYR A 60 8.83 -6.35 0.38
C TYR A 60 9.33 -6.98 -0.92
N SER A 61 8.94 -6.37 -2.04
CA SER A 61 9.50 -6.62 -3.36
C SER A 61 10.73 -5.73 -3.53
N PHE A 62 11.92 -6.30 -3.32
CA PHE A 62 13.18 -5.55 -3.33
C PHE A 62 13.79 -5.50 -4.74
N PRO A 63 14.07 -4.33 -5.31
CA PRO A 63 14.66 -4.23 -6.64
C PRO A 63 16.14 -4.63 -6.61
N VAL A 64 16.48 -5.66 -7.40
CA VAL A 64 17.87 -6.18 -7.53
C VAL A 64 18.55 -5.67 -8.78
N SER A 65 17.79 -5.39 -9.85
CA SER A 65 18.31 -4.75 -11.07
C SER A 65 17.23 -3.93 -11.78
N GLY A 66 17.67 -3.00 -12.63
CA GLY A 66 16.79 -2.12 -13.39
C GLY A 66 17.43 -0.76 -13.65
N PRO A 67 16.65 0.23 -14.13
CA PRO A 67 17.13 1.60 -14.28
C PRO A 67 17.61 2.17 -12.93
N HIS A 68 18.83 2.65 -12.85
CA HIS A 68 19.48 3.08 -11.61
C HIS A 68 18.63 4.02 -10.76
N VAL A 69 18.11 5.08 -11.38
CA VAL A 69 17.32 6.09 -10.66
C VAL A 69 16.06 5.49 -10.05
N LEU A 70 15.39 4.58 -10.77
CA LEU A 70 14.21 3.89 -10.29
C LEU A 70 14.52 2.92 -9.13
N VAL A 71 15.59 2.12 -9.30
CA VAL A 71 16.04 1.17 -8.26
C VAL A 71 16.39 1.88 -6.96
N ASP A 72 17.16 2.97 -7.03
CA ASP A 72 17.58 3.73 -5.85
C ASP A 72 16.39 4.40 -5.15
N SER A 73 15.44 4.95 -5.92
CA SER A 73 14.22 5.55 -5.36
C SER A 73 13.32 4.52 -4.67
N ILE A 74 13.13 3.34 -5.26
CA ILE A 74 12.35 2.28 -4.65
C ILE A 74 13.03 1.78 -3.37
N ARG A 75 14.34 1.54 -3.38
CA ARG A 75 15.08 1.12 -2.17
C ARG A 75 14.95 2.13 -1.03
N ALA A 76 15.07 3.42 -1.34
CA ALA A 76 14.88 4.49 -0.35
C ALA A 76 13.45 4.51 0.20
N TYR A 77 12.45 4.32 -0.66
CA TYR A 77 11.05 4.20 -0.25
C TYR A 77 10.82 3.00 0.67
N LEU A 78 11.30 1.80 0.29
CA LEU A 78 11.20 0.58 1.12
C LEU A 78 11.85 0.79 2.51
N SER A 79 13.03 1.43 2.56
CA SER A 79 13.68 1.77 3.81
C SER A 79 12.83 2.70 4.68
N SER A 80 12.21 3.72 4.08
CA SER A 80 11.32 4.66 4.78
C SER A 80 10.08 3.98 5.36
N GLU A 81 9.45 3.10 4.58
CA GLU A 81 8.26 2.36 4.99
C GLU A 81 8.57 1.40 6.16
N MET A 82 9.63 0.61 6.04
CA MET A 82 10.05 -0.32 7.10
C MET A 82 10.47 0.43 8.38
N LYS A 83 11.15 1.59 8.22
CA LYS A 83 11.48 2.46 9.35
C LYS A 83 10.24 2.97 10.06
N GLY A 84 9.26 3.49 9.29
CA GLY A 84 7.99 3.97 9.85
C GLY A 84 7.23 2.89 10.62
N ALA A 85 7.18 1.67 10.06
CA ALA A 85 6.59 0.53 10.74
C ALA A 85 7.35 0.15 12.02
N ALA A 86 8.68 0.12 11.99
CA ALA A 86 9.51 -0.18 13.17
C ALA A 86 9.32 0.85 14.30
N ASP A 87 9.06 2.11 13.95
CA ASP A 87 8.82 3.19 14.91
C ASP A 87 7.39 3.18 15.51
N SER A 88 6.46 2.36 14.98
CA SER A 88 5.04 2.38 15.41
C SER A 88 4.80 2.01 16.88
N PHE A 89 5.66 1.18 17.46
CA PHE A 89 5.68 0.84 18.89
C PHE A 89 6.83 1.51 19.65
N GLY A 90 7.57 2.43 18.99
CA GLY A 90 8.69 3.13 19.59
C GLY A 90 8.23 4.22 20.56
N GLU A 91 9.11 4.63 21.47
CA GLU A 91 8.91 5.80 22.31
C GLU A 91 8.92 7.08 21.45
N GLU A 92 8.12 8.08 21.81
CA GLU A 92 7.90 9.32 21.07
C GLU A 92 9.22 10.04 20.65
N ASN A 93 10.28 9.88 21.45
CA ASN A 93 11.59 10.48 21.22
C ASN A 93 12.65 9.52 20.66
N SER A 94 12.32 8.24 20.46
CA SER A 94 13.26 7.21 20.00
C SER A 94 13.04 6.88 18.54
N LYS A 95 13.54 7.74 17.64
CA LYS A 95 13.45 7.48 16.19
C LYS A 95 14.56 6.54 15.75
N THR A 96 14.16 5.45 15.07
CA THR A 96 15.08 4.51 14.42
C THR A 96 15.98 5.26 13.42
N LYS A 97 17.29 4.99 13.45
CA LYS A 97 18.20 5.51 12.43
C LYS A 97 17.98 4.81 11.11
N PRO A 98 18.03 5.53 9.97
CA PRO A 98 17.95 4.90 8.66
C PRO A 98 19.06 3.86 8.46
N PHE A 99 18.72 2.72 7.82
CA PHE A 99 19.71 1.72 7.47
C PHE A 99 20.65 2.25 6.36
N PRO A 100 21.99 2.18 6.55
CA PRO A 100 22.90 2.93 5.68
C PRO A 100 23.19 2.26 4.32
N ARG A 101 22.96 0.93 4.18
CA ARG A 101 23.31 0.16 2.98
C ARG A 101 22.08 -0.27 2.20
N LEU A 102 21.43 0.65 1.48
CA LEU A 102 20.19 0.41 0.76
C LEU A 102 20.28 -0.68 -0.34
N ILE A 103 21.49 -1.07 -0.74
CA ILE A 103 21.71 -2.16 -1.71
C ILE A 103 21.54 -3.56 -1.11
N ASP A 104 21.57 -3.69 0.21
CA ASP A 104 21.48 -4.97 0.93
C ASP A 104 20.06 -5.15 1.51
N GLY A 105 19.14 -5.63 0.68
CA GLY A 105 17.75 -5.81 1.07
C GLY A 105 17.54 -6.78 2.23
N LYS A 106 18.32 -7.87 2.30
CA LYS A 106 18.22 -8.83 3.40
C LYS A 106 18.68 -8.22 4.73
N ALA A 107 19.80 -7.51 4.72
CA ALA A 107 20.29 -6.84 5.93
C ALA A 107 19.35 -5.70 6.36
N MET A 108 18.79 -4.95 5.41
CA MET A 108 17.87 -3.84 5.68
C MET A 108 16.58 -4.32 6.37
N ILE A 109 15.91 -5.35 5.85
CA ILE A 109 14.67 -5.85 6.47
C ILE A 109 14.94 -6.47 7.84
N ASN A 110 16.06 -7.20 8.00
CA ASN A 110 16.46 -7.75 9.28
C ASN A 110 16.70 -6.67 10.33
N TYR A 111 17.33 -5.55 9.94
CA TYR A 111 17.59 -4.41 10.80
C TYR A 111 16.31 -3.81 11.35
N TYR A 112 15.36 -3.46 10.46
CA TYR A 112 14.09 -2.85 10.88
C TYR A 112 13.17 -3.82 11.62
N ALA A 113 13.09 -5.07 11.17
CA ALA A 113 12.27 -6.08 11.85
C ALA A 113 12.77 -6.41 13.26
N LYS A 114 14.09 -6.40 13.49
CA LYS A 114 14.67 -6.57 14.83
C LYS A 114 14.26 -5.42 15.76
N ILE A 115 14.38 -4.17 15.31
CA ILE A 115 13.99 -3.00 16.09
C ILE A 115 12.47 -3.05 16.39
N ALA A 116 11.64 -3.36 15.38
CA ALA A 116 10.21 -3.54 15.56
C ALA A 116 9.90 -4.60 16.62
N CYS A 117 10.59 -5.74 16.58
CA CYS A 117 10.42 -6.83 17.56
C CYS A 117 10.78 -6.38 18.99
N GLU A 118 11.85 -5.63 19.16
CA GLU A 118 12.27 -5.08 20.46
C GLU A 118 11.21 -4.08 20.98
N ASN A 119 10.67 -3.22 20.11
CA ASN A 119 9.62 -2.27 20.46
C ASN A 119 8.30 -2.95 20.82
N VAL A 120 7.87 -3.96 20.05
CA VAL A 120 6.67 -4.78 20.32
C VAL A 120 6.77 -5.46 21.67
N LYS A 121 7.90 -6.12 21.97
CA LYS A 121 8.14 -6.76 23.28
C LYS A 121 8.10 -5.77 24.43
N ARG A 122 8.72 -4.61 24.29
CA ARG A 122 8.69 -3.55 25.28
C ARG A 122 7.27 -3.05 25.51
N SER A 123 6.49 -2.84 24.46
CA SER A 123 5.08 -2.46 24.56
C SER A 123 4.27 -3.49 25.33
N PHE A 124 4.45 -4.80 25.05
CA PHE A 124 3.80 -5.86 25.80
C PHE A 124 4.19 -5.83 27.29
N ASP A 125 5.47 -5.68 27.61
CA ASP A 125 5.96 -5.66 28.99
C ASP A 125 5.49 -4.43 29.79
N SER A 126 5.14 -3.32 29.10
CA SER A 126 4.68 -2.07 29.75
C SER A 126 3.22 -2.09 30.18
N VAL A 127 2.42 -3.09 29.82
CA VAL A 127 0.99 -3.20 30.18
C VAL A 127 0.82 -3.95 31.48
N ASP A 128 0.18 -3.31 32.48
CA ASP A 128 0.00 -3.85 33.85
C ASP A 128 -1.18 -4.83 34.02
N TYR A 129 -1.87 -5.23 32.96
CA TYR A 129 -3.04 -6.12 33.04
C TYR A 129 -2.71 -7.54 32.53
N PRO A 130 -2.18 -8.45 33.38
CA PRO A 130 -1.68 -9.74 32.93
C PRO A 130 -2.76 -10.69 32.39
N ASP A 131 -3.98 -10.64 32.94
CA ASP A 131 -5.03 -11.65 32.64
C ASP A 131 -5.80 -11.38 31.33
N SER A 132 -5.60 -10.24 30.70
CA SER A 132 -6.26 -9.85 29.44
C SER A 132 -5.28 -9.43 28.33
N LYS A 133 -3.99 -9.70 28.52
CA LYS A 133 -2.97 -9.34 27.53
C LYS A 133 -3.11 -10.20 26.27
N CYS A 134 -3.56 -9.57 25.18
CA CYS A 134 -3.34 -10.10 23.86
C CYS A 134 -2.00 -9.56 23.35
N PRO A 135 -1.10 -10.44 22.88
CA PRO A 135 0.19 -10.00 22.35
C PRO A 135 0.02 -8.98 21.20
N PRO A 136 0.82 -7.91 21.17
CA PRO A 136 0.79 -6.96 20.05
C PRO A 136 1.19 -7.62 18.73
N GLU A 137 0.65 -7.09 17.63
CA GLU A 137 0.95 -7.55 16.29
C GLU A 137 1.31 -6.37 15.40
N LEU A 138 2.33 -6.54 14.57
CA LEU A 138 2.78 -5.54 13.62
C LEU A 138 3.13 -6.22 12.30
N SER A 139 2.45 -5.81 11.22
CA SER A 139 2.80 -6.26 9.87
C SER A 139 3.00 -5.08 8.94
N MET A 140 4.01 -5.20 8.06
CA MET A 140 4.28 -4.24 7.00
C MET A 140 4.72 -4.95 5.74
N PHE A 141 3.88 -4.88 4.72
CA PHE A 141 4.16 -5.44 3.39
C PHE A 141 4.21 -4.32 2.37
N VAL A 142 5.29 -4.26 1.59
CA VAL A 142 5.48 -3.25 0.52
C VAL A 142 5.79 -3.98 -0.77
N LEU A 143 4.77 -4.29 -1.53
CA LEU A 143 4.86 -5.19 -2.65
C LEU A 143 4.72 -4.47 -3.99
N LYS A 144 5.48 -4.94 -4.99
CA LYS A 144 5.32 -4.51 -6.37
C LYS A 144 3.92 -4.91 -6.85
N GLY A 145 3.15 -3.93 -7.29
CA GLY A 145 1.86 -4.09 -7.92
C GLY A 145 1.95 -3.98 -9.44
N ASN A 146 1.08 -3.15 -10.02
CA ASN A 146 1.00 -2.94 -11.45
C ASN A 146 2.27 -2.30 -12.03
N GLU A 147 2.62 -2.71 -13.24
CA GLU A 147 3.70 -2.12 -14.04
C GLU A 147 3.18 -1.83 -15.43
N THR A 148 3.43 -0.60 -15.90
CA THR A 148 3.18 -0.16 -17.28
C THR A 148 4.49 0.24 -17.93
N SER A 149 4.45 0.71 -19.18
CA SER A 149 5.63 1.29 -19.82
C SER A 149 6.11 2.60 -19.16
N ARG A 150 5.25 3.27 -18.37
CA ARG A 150 5.51 4.61 -17.82
C ARG A 150 5.70 4.63 -16.32
N TYR A 151 5.00 3.79 -15.57
CA TYR A 151 5.09 3.74 -14.11
C TYR A 151 5.11 2.33 -13.55
N ILE A 152 5.52 2.24 -12.30
CA ILE A 152 5.44 1.04 -11.48
C ILE A 152 4.72 1.40 -10.18
N THR A 153 3.82 0.53 -9.72
CA THR A 153 3.09 0.71 -8.46
C THR A 153 3.71 -0.14 -7.37
N TYR A 154 3.87 0.43 -6.20
CA TYR A 154 4.15 -0.30 -4.97
C TYR A 154 2.98 -0.11 -4.01
N VAL A 155 2.46 -1.22 -3.50
CA VAL A 155 1.33 -1.26 -2.57
C VAL A 155 1.86 -1.56 -1.18
N SER A 156 1.52 -0.70 -0.23
CA SER A 156 1.86 -0.84 1.19
C SER A 156 0.64 -1.29 1.96
N SER A 157 0.75 -2.39 2.70
CA SER A 157 -0.26 -2.90 3.62
C SER A 157 0.32 -2.91 5.03
N PHE A 158 -0.30 -2.20 5.93
CA PHE A 158 0.12 -2.04 7.31
C PHE A 158 -0.97 -2.52 8.25
N TYR A 159 -0.60 -3.33 9.24
CA TYR A 159 -1.48 -3.75 10.31
C TYR A 159 -0.79 -3.56 11.65
N LEU A 160 -1.53 -3.02 12.61
CA LEU A 160 -1.06 -2.81 13.97
C LEU A 160 -2.15 -3.18 14.96
N TYR A 161 -1.82 -4.06 15.90
CA TYR A 161 -2.61 -4.33 17.10
C TYR A 161 -1.76 -4.07 18.32
N SER A 162 -2.19 -3.14 19.17
CA SER A 162 -1.49 -2.74 20.41
C SER A 162 -2.28 -3.06 21.67
N GLY A 163 -3.31 -3.89 21.55
CA GLY A 163 -4.29 -4.15 22.60
C GLY A 163 -5.63 -3.45 22.32
N GLY A 164 -6.67 -3.83 23.04
CA GLY A 164 -8.02 -3.29 22.89
C GLY A 164 -8.94 -4.16 22.03
N ALA A 165 -10.02 -3.57 21.52
CA ALA A 165 -11.09 -4.31 20.85
C ALA A 165 -10.73 -4.84 19.47
N HIS A 166 -9.82 -4.17 18.74
CA HIS A 166 -9.44 -4.53 17.36
C HIS A 166 -8.11 -3.87 16.98
N GLY A 167 -7.48 -4.41 15.92
CA GLY A 167 -6.32 -3.80 15.28
C GLY A 167 -6.69 -2.70 14.29
N MET A 168 -5.69 -2.00 13.79
CA MET A 168 -5.80 -1.00 12.74
C MET A 168 -5.13 -1.51 11.46
N TYR A 169 -5.86 -1.46 10.36
CA TYR A 169 -5.38 -1.80 9.03
C TYR A 169 -5.33 -0.56 8.15
N SER A 170 -4.30 -0.47 7.32
CA SER A 170 -4.14 0.61 6.35
C SER A 170 -3.51 0.07 5.07
N GLU A 171 -4.10 0.41 3.94
CA GLU A 171 -3.54 0.13 2.62
C GLU A 171 -3.42 1.42 1.82
N TYR A 172 -2.32 1.57 1.11
CA TYR A 172 -2.05 2.68 0.22
C TYR A 172 -1.03 2.27 -0.85
N ALA A 173 -0.93 3.05 -1.90
CA ALA A 173 0.03 2.76 -2.94
C ALA A 173 0.66 4.03 -3.49
N VAL A 174 1.83 3.87 -4.10
CA VAL A 174 2.54 4.93 -4.82
C VAL A 174 2.88 4.47 -6.23
N ASN A 175 2.89 5.42 -7.16
CA ASN A 175 3.36 5.20 -8.51
C ASN A 175 4.73 5.84 -8.67
N PHE A 176 5.72 5.06 -9.07
CA PHE A 176 7.04 5.56 -9.47
C PHE A 176 7.06 5.79 -10.97
N ASP A 177 7.44 6.96 -11.41
CA ASP A 177 7.75 7.23 -12.80
C ASP A 177 9.00 6.42 -13.20
N LYS A 178 8.86 5.52 -14.16
CA LYS A 178 9.98 4.66 -14.61
C LYS A 178 11.14 5.44 -15.24
N LYS A 179 10.88 6.62 -15.78
CA LYS A 179 11.88 7.46 -16.43
C LYS A 179 12.71 8.25 -15.43
N THR A 180 12.09 8.77 -14.39
CA THR A 180 12.72 9.70 -13.44
C THR A 180 12.97 9.08 -12.07
N GLY A 181 12.31 7.97 -11.73
CA GLY A 181 12.29 7.37 -10.40
C GLY A 181 11.45 8.15 -9.38
N VAL A 182 10.85 9.26 -9.77
CA VAL A 182 10.08 10.13 -8.85
C VAL A 182 8.72 9.51 -8.55
N ILE A 183 8.29 9.59 -7.30
CA ILE A 183 6.95 9.21 -6.88
C ILE A 183 5.96 10.28 -7.33
N LEU A 184 4.90 9.87 -8.02
CA LEU A 184 3.76 10.72 -8.34
C LEU A 184 2.99 11.04 -7.05
N ARG A 185 2.99 12.30 -6.61
CA ARG A 185 2.31 12.74 -5.39
C ARG A 185 1.01 13.48 -5.68
N ASP A 186 1.05 14.40 -6.63
CA ASP A 186 -0.09 15.27 -6.97
C ASP A 186 -0.85 14.65 -8.14
N ILE A 187 -1.79 13.75 -7.85
CA ILE A 187 -2.61 13.09 -8.86
C ILE A 187 -3.79 13.96 -9.26
N LEU A 188 -4.48 14.53 -8.26
CA LEU A 188 -5.65 15.39 -8.42
C LEU A 188 -5.38 16.77 -7.83
N ASN A 189 -6.02 17.79 -8.39
CA ASN A 189 -5.99 19.12 -7.81
C ASN A 189 -7.02 19.22 -6.66
N PRO A 190 -6.59 19.46 -5.40
CA PRO A 190 -7.52 19.60 -4.27
C PRO A 190 -8.57 20.73 -4.44
N LYS A 191 -8.30 21.72 -5.29
CA LYS A 191 -9.26 22.79 -5.59
C LYS A 191 -10.50 22.29 -6.33
N ASP A 192 -10.41 21.15 -6.99
CA ASP A 192 -11.52 20.55 -7.76
C ASP A 192 -12.45 19.71 -6.89
N ILE A 193 -12.30 19.72 -5.56
CA ILE A 193 -13.05 18.86 -4.64
C ILE A 193 -14.57 18.97 -4.83
N LYS A 194 -15.09 20.17 -5.09
CA LYS A 194 -16.53 20.37 -5.33
C LYS A 194 -16.99 19.71 -6.63
N ALA A 195 -16.19 19.83 -7.69
CA ALA A 195 -16.49 19.23 -8.99
C ALA A 195 -16.30 17.70 -8.98
N LEU A 196 -15.48 17.17 -8.07
CA LEU A 196 -15.26 15.73 -7.87
C LEU A 196 -16.38 15.05 -7.06
N GLN A 197 -17.25 15.81 -6.36
CA GLN A 197 -18.26 15.21 -5.47
C GLN A 197 -19.15 14.14 -6.13
N PRO A 198 -19.67 14.33 -7.36
CA PRO A 198 -20.47 13.28 -8.00
C PRO A 198 -19.68 11.98 -8.22
N ILE A 199 -18.39 12.10 -8.54
CA ILE A 199 -17.49 10.96 -8.77
C ILE A 199 -17.22 10.23 -7.46
N LEU A 200 -16.86 10.96 -6.39
CA LEU A 200 -16.58 10.39 -5.09
C LEU A 200 -17.81 9.73 -4.49
N ARG A 201 -18.98 10.37 -4.60
CA ARG A 201 -20.25 9.81 -4.14
C ARG A 201 -20.58 8.52 -4.86
N SER A 202 -20.53 8.51 -6.20
CA SER A 202 -20.79 7.29 -7.00
C SER A 202 -19.81 6.17 -6.68
N GLY A 203 -18.54 6.51 -6.41
CA GLY A 203 -17.53 5.53 -6.00
C GLY A 203 -17.85 4.88 -4.66
N LEU A 204 -18.22 5.66 -3.65
CA LEU A 204 -18.62 5.16 -2.33
C LEU A 204 -19.92 4.37 -2.38
N GLU A 205 -20.93 4.81 -3.11
CA GLU A 205 -22.16 4.04 -3.34
C GLU A 205 -21.87 2.69 -4.00
N SER A 206 -20.94 2.64 -4.95
CA SER A 206 -20.49 1.39 -5.59
C SER A 206 -19.75 0.48 -4.61
N PHE A 207 -18.97 1.03 -3.69
CA PHE A 207 -18.34 0.28 -2.60
C PHE A 207 -19.41 -0.30 -1.67
N PHE A 208 -20.32 0.50 -1.13
CA PHE A 208 -21.36 0.03 -0.22
C PHE A 208 -22.33 -0.96 -0.85
N ARG A 209 -22.56 -0.88 -2.16
CA ARG A 209 -23.38 -1.88 -2.89
C ARG A 209 -22.79 -3.28 -2.82
N LYS A 210 -21.46 -3.41 -2.72
CA LYS A 210 -20.74 -4.68 -2.63
C LYS A 210 -20.36 -5.06 -1.21
N PHE A 211 -20.42 -4.09 -0.29
CA PHE A 211 -20.01 -4.23 1.08
C PHE A 211 -21.20 -4.79 1.90
N ASP A 212 -20.90 -5.77 2.76
CA ASP A 212 -21.88 -6.35 3.71
C ASP A 212 -23.18 -6.83 3.06
N VAL A 213 -23.06 -7.48 1.88
CA VAL A 213 -24.21 -8.01 1.14
C VAL A 213 -24.83 -9.18 1.92
N VAL A 214 -26.11 -9.02 2.27
CA VAL A 214 -26.90 -10.08 2.92
C VAL A 214 -27.76 -10.77 1.87
N ASP A 215 -27.69 -12.10 1.80
CA ASP A 215 -28.51 -12.89 0.91
C ASP A 215 -30.02 -12.65 1.18
N GLY A 216 -30.75 -12.29 0.13
CA GLY A 216 -32.19 -12.01 0.23
C GLY A 216 -32.57 -10.61 0.71
N GLU A 217 -31.60 -9.68 0.80
CA GLU A 217 -31.87 -8.28 1.10
C GLU A 217 -32.85 -7.66 0.11
N LYS A 218 -33.95 -7.07 0.64
CA LYS A 218 -35.04 -6.51 -0.18
C LYS A 218 -34.86 -5.00 -0.46
N ASP A 219 -34.10 -4.28 0.38
CA ASP A 219 -33.92 -2.83 0.27
C ASP A 219 -32.43 -2.44 0.25
N VAL A 220 -31.76 -2.84 -0.80
CA VAL A 220 -30.33 -2.51 -1.03
C VAL A 220 -30.13 -0.99 -1.13
N GLU A 221 -31.03 -0.27 -1.81
CA GLU A 221 -30.90 1.19 -1.99
C GLU A 221 -31.09 1.94 -0.67
N GLY A 222 -32.04 1.50 0.19
CA GLY A 222 -32.20 2.06 1.53
C GLY A 222 -30.97 1.85 2.41
N ARG A 223 -30.36 0.67 2.34
CA ARG A 223 -29.10 0.38 3.05
C ARG A 223 -27.96 1.29 2.57
N ILE A 224 -27.72 1.37 1.26
CA ILE A 224 -26.68 2.22 0.69
C ILE A 224 -26.88 3.68 1.12
N LYS A 225 -28.14 4.16 1.06
CA LYS A 225 -28.46 5.51 1.51
C LYS A 225 -28.11 5.70 2.99
N ALA A 226 -28.45 4.76 3.86
CA ALA A 226 -28.13 4.82 5.29
C ALA A 226 -26.62 4.81 5.54
N ASP A 227 -25.86 3.99 4.81
CA ASP A 227 -24.40 3.95 4.89
C ASP A 227 -23.78 5.30 4.48
N MET A 228 -24.28 5.90 3.39
CA MET A 228 -23.85 7.22 2.92
C MET A 228 -24.21 8.34 3.89
N ASP A 229 -25.39 8.29 4.54
CA ASP A 229 -25.85 9.28 5.52
C ASP A 229 -25.06 9.17 6.85
N ASN A 230 -24.46 8.02 7.15
CA ASN A 230 -23.64 7.75 8.34
C ASN A 230 -22.16 8.11 8.16
N LEU A 231 -21.75 8.62 6.99
CA LEU A 231 -20.37 9.04 6.79
C LEU A 231 -20.00 10.26 7.65
N PHE A 232 -18.78 10.28 8.17
CA PHE A 232 -18.21 11.41 8.93
C PHE A 232 -17.69 12.48 7.97
N ILE A 233 -18.59 13.19 7.31
CA ILE A 233 -18.26 14.23 6.33
C ILE A 233 -18.78 15.60 6.79
N GLU A 234 -17.92 16.61 6.68
CA GLU A 234 -18.26 17.97 7.03
C GLU A 234 -18.97 18.68 5.88
N ASN A 235 -20.06 19.38 6.17
CA ASN A 235 -20.82 20.17 5.20
C ASN A 235 -21.25 19.39 3.94
N GLY A 236 -21.41 18.09 4.03
CA GLY A 236 -21.77 17.21 2.90
C GLY A 236 -20.68 17.06 1.84
N ILE A 237 -19.44 17.48 2.12
CA ILE A 237 -18.30 17.39 1.21
C ILE A 237 -17.47 16.14 1.56
N ILE A 238 -17.45 15.18 0.64
CA ILE A 238 -16.59 14.00 0.74
C ILE A 238 -15.14 14.43 0.48
N PRO A 239 -14.22 14.27 1.44
CA PRO A 239 -12.82 14.66 1.26
C PRO A 239 -12.10 13.72 0.28
N LEU A 240 -10.97 14.15 -0.30
CA LEU A 240 -10.05 13.23 -0.94
C LEU A 240 -9.35 12.36 0.13
N PRO A 241 -9.06 11.08 -0.16
CA PRO A 241 -8.31 10.24 0.76
C PRO A 241 -6.94 10.85 1.08
N LYS A 242 -6.54 10.82 2.34
CA LYS A 242 -5.27 11.43 2.81
C LYS A 242 -4.02 10.84 2.17
N SER A 243 -4.07 9.55 1.80
CA SER A 243 -2.90 8.86 1.22
C SER A 243 -3.28 7.73 0.25
N GLY A 244 -4.53 7.61 -0.11
CA GLY A 244 -5.03 6.46 -0.83
C GLY A 244 -5.46 6.77 -2.27
N VAL A 245 -4.81 7.68 -2.97
CA VAL A 245 -5.07 7.94 -4.39
C VAL A 245 -3.85 7.53 -5.20
N TYR A 246 -4.04 6.64 -6.19
CA TYR A 246 -2.98 6.21 -7.09
C TYR A 246 -3.52 5.75 -8.45
N LEU A 247 -2.63 5.67 -9.44
CA LEU A 247 -2.96 5.22 -10.79
C LEU A 247 -2.91 3.69 -10.88
N SER A 248 -3.92 3.10 -11.51
CA SER A 248 -3.92 1.71 -11.97
C SER A 248 -4.17 1.65 -13.49
N PRO A 249 -3.97 0.49 -14.16
CA PRO A 249 -4.31 0.34 -15.57
C PRO A 249 -5.78 0.64 -15.89
N GLU A 250 -6.68 0.37 -14.96
CA GLU A 250 -8.13 0.54 -15.12
C GLU A 250 -8.63 1.96 -14.82
N GLY A 251 -7.84 2.75 -14.10
CA GLY A 251 -8.25 4.10 -13.68
C GLY A 251 -7.55 4.56 -12.42
N VAL A 252 -8.13 5.56 -11.79
CA VAL A 252 -7.65 6.12 -10.52
C VAL A 252 -8.30 5.38 -9.37
N VAL A 253 -7.48 4.82 -8.48
CA VAL A 253 -7.93 4.12 -7.28
C VAL A 253 -7.99 5.08 -6.11
N PHE A 254 -9.05 4.98 -5.33
CA PHE A 254 -9.28 5.72 -4.09
C PHE A 254 -9.39 4.73 -2.95
N ILE A 255 -8.63 4.94 -1.86
CA ILE A 255 -8.70 4.15 -0.63
C ILE A 255 -8.83 5.09 0.55
N TYR A 256 -9.93 5.00 1.28
CA TYR A 256 -10.11 5.67 2.57
C TYR A 256 -9.64 4.74 3.69
N ARG A 257 -8.90 5.27 4.65
CA ARG A 257 -8.45 4.51 5.82
C ARG A 257 -9.61 4.22 6.76
N GLN A 258 -9.43 3.25 7.63
CA GLN A 258 -10.33 3.05 8.78
C GLN A 258 -10.47 4.35 9.58
N TYR A 259 -11.68 4.71 9.96
CA TYR A 259 -12.04 5.96 10.66
C TYR A 259 -11.83 7.25 9.87
N GLU A 260 -11.43 7.22 8.61
CA GLU A 260 -11.19 8.45 7.84
C GLU A 260 -12.49 9.18 7.48
N ILE A 261 -13.49 8.44 7.03
CA ILE A 261 -14.80 8.97 6.60
C ILE A 261 -15.99 8.27 7.24
N GLY A 262 -15.79 7.36 8.18
CA GLY A 262 -16.87 6.61 8.82
C GLY A 262 -16.39 5.78 9.98
N ALA A 263 -17.30 5.04 10.61
CA ALA A 263 -16.99 4.16 11.72
C ALA A 263 -16.08 2.99 11.29
N TYR A 264 -15.38 2.37 12.22
CA TYR A 264 -14.51 1.20 11.98
C TYR A 264 -15.22 0.11 11.17
N ALA A 265 -16.51 -0.10 11.42
CA ALA A 265 -17.32 -1.14 10.79
C ALA A 265 -17.42 -1.03 9.26
N ILE A 266 -17.24 0.17 8.68
CA ILE A 266 -17.24 0.32 7.21
C ILE A 266 -15.91 -0.10 6.57
N GLY A 267 -14.90 -0.44 7.38
CA GLY A 267 -13.59 -0.87 6.89
C GLY A 267 -12.81 0.24 6.18
N THR A 268 -12.27 -0.10 5.03
CA THR A 268 -11.47 0.79 4.16
C THR A 268 -12.17 0.97 2.81
N PRO A 269 -13.08 1.93 2.68
CA PRO A 269 -13.80 2.16 1.42
C PRO A 269 -12.84 2.37 0.25
N THR A 270 -12.97 1.49 -0.76
CA THR A 270 -12.08 1.45 -1.92
C THR A 270 -12.88 1.37 -3.20
N PHE A 271 -12.54 2.19 -4.18
CA PHE A 271 -13.13 2.15 -5.51
C PHE A 271 -12.17 2.67 -6.58
N THR A 272 -12.42 2.27 -7.82
CA THR A 272 -11.65 2.71 -8.99
C THR A 272 -12.53 3.52 -9.92
N VAL A 273 -12.03 4.68 -10.33
CA VAL A 273 -12.70 5.57 -11.28
C VAL A 273 -12.01 5.45 -12.64
N PRO A 274 -12.71 4.99 -13.70
CA PRO A 274 -12.15 4.91 -15.03
C PRO A 274 -11.63 6.26 -15.54
N TYR A 275 -10.55 6.26 -16.29
CA TYR A 275 -9.89 7.48 -16.76
C TYR A 275 -10.82 8.42 -17.53
N ASN A 276 -11.68 7.91 -18.39
CA ASN A 276 -12.64 8.73 -19.16
C ASN A 276 -13.64 9.52 -18.30
N LYS A 277 -13.77 9.20 -17.00
CA LYS A 277 -14.62 9.94 -16.06
C LYS A 277 -13.86 10.95 -15.22
N ILE A 278 -12.53 10.83 -15.11
CA ILE A 278 -11.73 11.63 -14.18
C ILE A 278 -10.55 12.38 -14.83
N GLU A 279 -10.23 12.08 -16.08
CA GLU A 279 -9.02 12.58 -16.77
C GLU A 279 -8.86 14.10 -16.70
N LYS A 280 -9.95 14.87 -16.80
CA LYS A 280 -9.92 16.34 -16.74
C LYS A 280 -9.49 16.91 -15.38
N PHE A 281 -9.51 16.10 -14.32
CA PHE A 281 -9.11 16.50 -12.97
C PHE A 281 -7.69 16.05 -12.63
N LEU A 282 -7.06 15.24 -13.50
CA LEU A 282 -5.71 14.76 -13.28
C LEU A 282 -4.70 15.88 -13.52
N SER A 283 -3.65 15.89 -12.70
CA SER A 283 -2.48 16.73 -12.95
C SER A 283 -1.84 16.37 -14.29
N PRO A 284 -1.09 17.29 -14.92
CA PRO A 284 -0.38 17.00 -16.18
C PRO A 284 0.54 15.79 -16.07
N GLU A 285 1.19 15.62 -14.91
CA GLU A 285 2.07 14.48 -14.66
C GLU A 285 1.30 13.18 -14.54
N ALA A 286 0.16 13.18 -13.84
CA ALA A 286 -0.71 12.02 -13.75
C ALA A 286 -1.28 11.63 -15.12
N GLN A 287 -1.68 12.58 -15.95
CA GLN A 287 -2.13 12.35 -17.33
C GLN A 287 -1.02 11.70 -18.16
N ARG A 288 0.20 12.24 -18.08
CA ARG A 288 1.37 11.69 -18.78
C ARG A 288 1.64 10.23 -18.37
N LEU A 289 1.66 9.94 -17.07
CA LEU A 289 1.89 8.58 -16.56
C LEU A 289 0.74 7.64 -16.90
N ALA A 290 -0.51 8.11 -16.83
CA ALA A 290 -1.68 7.34 -17.24
C ALA A 290 -1.74 7.09 -18.78
N GLY A 291 -0.98 7.87 -19.58
CA GLY A 291 -0.97 7.77 -21.03
C GLY A 291 -2.16 8.44 -21.70
N ILE A 292 -2.74 9.39 -21.05
CA ILE A 292 -3.81 10.24 -21.56
C ILE A 292 -3.14 11.35 -22.40
N LYS A 293 -3.68 11.61 -23.59
CA LYS A 293 -3.16 12.62 -24.53
C LYS A 293 -3.92 13.93 -24.35
#